data_fcf9de84318497200d5599168ddf9f22
#
_entry.id   fcf9de84318497200d5599168ddf9f22
#
_cell.length_a   1.000
_cell.length_b   1.000
_cell.length_c   1.000
_cell.angle_alpha   90.00
_cell.angle_beta   90.00
_cell.angle_gamma   90.00
#
_symmetry.space_group_name_H-M   'P 1'
#
loop_
_entity.id
_entity.type
_entity.pdbx_description
1 polymer ?
#
loop_
_entity_poly.entity_id
_entity_poly.type
_entity_poly.pdbx_seq_one_letter_code
_entity_poly.pdbx_strand_id
1 'polypeptide(L)'
;MDYDEIFWNKYADENESRNNEGFTKFLTDLASALHCTSVLEIGCGTGIDLRKFDDSFEIHGVDLNEHALELAKKNVPNGKFYKENITKLPFDDASIDFIFTHKLLNYLDDETLDSGVNEMFRVVKRYIVNCELFGEDEALINNEMKHRNMLKRWLNYKVKVVSNVNMHEEIEPEQVRFTLIRKI
;
A
#
# COMPACT_ATOMS: atom_id res chain seq x y z
N MET A 1 -1.10 8.74 16.03
CA MET A 1 -2.55 9.04 16.18
C MET A 1 -3.29 7.74 16.34
N ASP A 2 -4.00 7.56 17.44
CA ASP A 2 -4.81 6.36 17.66
C ASP A 2 -6.21 6.63 17.10
N TYR A 3 -6.42 6.22 15.85
CA TYR A 3 -7.79 6.04 15.37
C TYR A 3 -8.41 4.90 16.17
N ASP A 4 -9.59 5.13 16.72
CA ASP A 4 -10.27 4.05 17.39
C ASP A 4 -10.74 2.98 16.38
N GLU A 5 -10.95 1.78 16.87
CA GLU A 5 -11.40 0.64 16.07
C GLU A 5 -12.75 0.93 15.39
N ILE A 6 -13.59 1.78 15.99
CA ILE A 6 -14.91 2.16 15.47
C ILE A 6 -14.77 2.95 14.17
N PHE A 7 -13.82 3.90 14.12
CA PHE A 7 -13.53 4.66 12.90
C PHE A 7 -13.14 3.75 11.74
N TRP A 8 -12.18 2.84 11.97
CA TRP A 8 -11.69 1.96 10.92
C TRP A 8 -12.71 0.90 10.49
N ASN A 9 -13.55 0.40 11.40
CA ASN A 9 -14.65 -0.49 11.03
C ASN A 9 -15.66 0.21 10.13
N LYS A 10 -16.05 1.43 10.49
CA LYS A 10 -16.95 2.25 9.64
C LYS A 10 -16.32 2.56 8.28
N TYR A 11 -15.03 2.92 8.26
CA TYR A 11 -14.29 3.18 7.02
C TYR A 11 -14.26 1.94 6.12
N ALA A 12 -14.05 0.75 6.69
CA ALA A 12 -14.07 -0.50 5.96
C ALA A 12 -15.44 -0.77 5.32
N ASP A 13 -16.54 -0.62 6.08
CA ASP A 13 -17.90 -0.82 5.59
C ASP A 13 -18.27 0.17 4.47
N GLU A 14 -17.92 1.45 4.62
CA GLU A 14 -18.19 2.49 3.62
C GLU A 14 -17.38 2.30 2.32
N ASN A 15 -16.21 1.69 2.40
CA ASN A 15 -15.32 1.47 1.27
C ASN A 15 -15.37 0.05 0.69
N GLU A 16 -16.15 -0.89 1.27
CA GLU A 16 -16.27 -2.27 0.77
C GLU A 16 -16.78 -2.31 -0.68
N SER A 17 -17.69 -1.40 -1.04
CA SER A 17 -18.26 -1.30 -2.38
C SER A 17 -17.48 -0.37 -3.32
N ARG A 18 -16.39 0.24 -2.86
CA ARG A 18 -15.57 1.12 -3.69
C ARG A 18 -15.09 0.37 -4.92
N ASN A 19 -15.42 0.90 -6.08
CA ASN A 19 -14.99 0.36 -7.35
C ASN A 19 -13.87 1.21 -7.93
N ASN A 20 -12.63 0.75 -7.77
CA ASN A 20 -11.45 1.36 -8.37
C ASN A 20 -10.82 0.40 -9.39
N GLU A 21 -11.63 -0.03 -10.38
CA GLU A 21 -11.17 -1.00 -11.38
C GLU A 21 -9.96 -0.52 -12.18
N GLY A 22 -9.90 0.78 -12.48
CA GLY A 22 -8.79 1.39 -13.20
C GLY A 22 -7.47 1.24 -12.45
N PHE A 23 -7.46 1.59 -11.17
CA PHE A 23 -6.28 1.50 -10.32
C PHE A 23 -5.84 0.05 -10.08
N THR A 24 -6.80 -0.82 -9.73
CA THR A 24 -6.53 -2.25 -9.49
C THR A 24 -5.96 -2.92 -10.74
N LYS A 25 -6.57 -2.65 -11.91
CA LYS A 25 -6.04 -3.16 -13.20
C LYS A 25 -4.65 -2.62 -13.48
N PHE A 26 -4.41 -1.34 -13.27
CA PHE A 26 -3.10 -0.72 -13.47
C PHE A 26 -2.02 -1.40 -12.62
N LEU A 27 -2.27 -1.66 -11.32
CA LEU A 27 -1.32 -2.34 -10.44
C LEU A 27 -1.04 -3.78 -10.88
N THR A 28 -2.09 -4.52 -11.26
CA THR A 28 -1.96 -5.90 -11.72
C THR A 28 -1.15 -5.99 -13.02
N ASP A 29 -1.46 -5.13 -14.00
CA ASP A 29 -0.72 -5.05 -15.26
C ASP A 29 0.75 -4.67 -15.04
N LEU A 30 1.00 -3.73 -14.12
CA LEU A 30 2.36 -3.31 -13.75
C LEU A 30 3.15 -4.46 -13.13
N ALA A 31 2.59 -5.15 -12.12
CA ALA A 31 3.25 -6.28 -11.46
C ALA A 31 3.55 -7.41 -12.47
N SER A 32 2.61 -7.70 -13.38
CA SER A 32 2.78 -8.67 -14.46
C SER A 32 3.89 -8.25 -15.42
N ALA A 33 3.90 -7.00 -15.88
CA ALA A 33 4.93 -6.47 -16.79
C ALA A 33 6.33 -6.45 -16.14
N LEU A 34 6.40 -6.34 -14.81
CA LEU A 34 7.63 -6.42 -14.04
C LEU A 34 8.03 -7.87 -13.70
N HIS A 35 7.26 -8.86 -14.17
CA HIS A 35 7.46 -10.30 -13.89
C HIS A 35 7.54 -10.60 -12.39
N CYS A 36 6.67 -9.98 -11.58
CA CYS A 36 6.51 -10.28 -10.18
C CYS A 36 5.58 -11.49 -10.02
N THR A 37 5.83 -12.31 -9.01
CA THR A 37 5.04 -13.51 -8.68
C THR A 37 4.44 -13.46 -7.29
N SER A 38 4.89 -12.54 -6.44
CA SER A 38 4.32 -12.28 -5.12
C SER A 38 4.01 -10.80 -4.95
N VAL A 39 2.85 -10.52 -4.36
CA VAL A 39 2.36 -9.16 -4.10
C VAL A 39 1.95 -9.01 -2.65
N LEU A 40 2.26 -7.87 -2.05
CA LEU A 40 1.83 -7.49 -0.71
C LEU A 40 1.25 -6.08 -0.74
N GLU A 41 0.01 -5.95 -0.30
CA GLU A 41 -0.57 -4.66 0.06
C GLU A 41 -0.46 -4.44 1.56
N ILE A 42 0.13 -3.30 1.96
CA ILE A 42 0.18 -2.88 3.36
C ILE A 42 -0.90 -1.82 3.55
N GLY A 43 -1.74 -1.98 4.60
CA GLY A 43 -2.97 -1.24 4.77
C GLY A 43 -4.04 -1.70 3.78
N CYS A 44 -4.18 -3.02 3.61
CA CYS A 44 -5.02 -3.59 2.56
C CYS A 44 -6.54 -3.39 2.77
N GLY A 45 -6.95 -2.94 3.96
CA GLY A 45 -8.36 -2.75 4.28
C GLY A 45 -9.19 -3.99 3.91
N THR A 46 -10.21 -3.78 3.08
CA THR A 46 -11.12 -4.84 2.62
C THR A 46 -10.59 -5.61 1.39
N GLY A 47 -9.33 -5.42 1.01
CA GLY A 47 -8.66 -6.13 -0.09
C GLY A 47 -9.10 -5.70 -1.49
N ILE A 48 -9.71 -4.53 -1.63
CA ILE A 48 -10.28 -4.06 -2.90
C ILE A 48 -9.21 -3.97 -3.99
N ASP A 49 -8.05 -3.44 -3.66
CA ASP A 49 -6.98 -3.22 -4.63
C ASP A 49 -6.25 -4.52 -5.01
N LEU A 50 -6.48 -5.62 -4.27
CA LEU A 50 -5.96 -6.96 -4.57
C LEU A 50 -6.90 -7.81 -5.45
N ARG A 51 -8.14 -7.38 -5.69
CA ARG A 51 -9.18 -8.20 -6.37
C ARG A 51 -8.85 -8.65 -7.80
N LYS A 52 -7.98 -7.95 -8.51
CA LYS A 52 -7.63 -8.28 -9.90
C LYS A 52 -6.37 -9.14 -10.01
N PHE A 53 -5.66 -9.35 -8.91
CA PHE A 53 -4.57 -10.31 -8.89
C PHE A 53 -5.15 -11.72 -8.89
N ASP A 54 -4.72 -12.53 -9.84
CA ASP A 54 -5.20 -13.90 -10.04
C ASP A 54 -4.24 -14.94 -9.40
N ASP A 55 -4.52 -16.21 -9.63
CA ASP A 55 -3.75 -17.33 -9.08
C ASP A 55 -2.31 -17.42 -9.60
N SER A 56 -1.90 -16.57 -10.54
CA SER A 56 -0.50 -16.47 -10.95
C SER A 56 0.36 -15.71 -9.94
N PHE A 57 -0.29 -15.04 -8.98
CA PHE A 57 0.38 -14.31 -7.90
C PHE A 57 0.18 -14.99 -6.56
N GLU A 58 1.21 -14.99 -5.73
CA GLU A 58 1.06 -15.18 -4.30
C GLU A 58 0.61 -13.85 -3.67
N ILE A 59 -0.65 -13.79 -3.22
CA ILE A 59 -1.31 -12.55 -2.78
C ILE A 59 -1.28 -12.46 -1.27
N HIS A 60 -0.78 -11.33 -0.76
CA HIS A 60 -0.73 -11.02 0.67
C HIS A 60 -1.33 -9.64 0.95
N GLY A 61 -2.03 -9.54 2.08
CA GLY A 61 -2.50 -8.28 2.64
C GLY A 61 -2.18 -8.17 4.12
N VAL A 62 -1.78 -6.98 4.56
CA VAL A 62 -1.55 -6.66 5.97
C VAL A 62 -2.40 -5.46 6.35
N ASP A 63 -3.12 -5.56 7.45
CA ASP A 63 -3.88 -4.45 8.06
C ASP A 63 -3.96 -4.64 9.58
N LEU A 64 -4.21 -3.56 10.32
CA LEU A 64 -4.45 -3.62 11.77
C LEU A 64 -5.91 -3.92 12.10
N ASN A 65 -6.83 -3.61 11.18
CA ASN A 65 -8.26 -3.75 11.38
C ASN A 65 -8.74 -5.17 11.07
N GLU A 66 -9.15 -5.91 12.10
CA GLU A 66 -9.60 -7.30 11.96
C GLU A 66 -10.90 -7.42 11.16
N HIS A 67 -11.84 -6.48 11.34
CA HIS A 67 -13.09 -6.45 10.59
C HIS A 67 -12.83 -6.28 9.09
N ALA A 68 -11.94 -5.36 8.71
CA ALA A 68 -11.53 -5.18 7.33
C ALA A 68 -10.89 -6.44 6.73
N LEU A 69 -10.03 -7.13 7.51
CA LEU A 69 -9.40 -8.39 7.07
C LEU A 69 -10.41 -9.52 6.85
N GLU A 70 -11.49 -9.59 7.65
CA GLU A 70 -12.57 -10.56 7.42
C GLU A 70 -13.33 -10.28 6.11
N LEU A 71 -13.49 -9.03 5.73
CA LEU A 71 -14.03 -8.64 4.42
C LEU A 71 -13.02 -8.93 3.29
N ALA A 72 -11.74 -8.66 3.51
CA ALA A 72 -10.67 -8.95 2.55
C ALA A 72 -10.61 -10.45 2.18
N LYS A 73 -10.73 -11.35 3.16
CA LYS A 73 -10.78 -12.81 2.93
C LYS A 73 -11.96 -13.23 2.05
N LYS A 74 -13.09 -12.53 2.13
CA LYS A 74 -14.26 -12.77 1.27
C LYS A 74 -14.05 -12.23 -0.14
N ASN A 75 -13.43 -11.04 -0.23
CA ASN A 75 -13.22 -10.34 -1.48
C ASN A 75 -12.11 -10.94 -2.35
N VAL A 76 -11.10 -11.54 -1.70
CA VAL A 76 -9.92 -12.16 -2.35
C VAL A 76 -9.66 -13.53 -1.72
N PRO A 77 -10.46 -14.57 -2.07
CA PRO A 77 -10.41 -15.87 -1.40
C PRO A 77 -9.07 -16.62 -1.55
N ASN A 78 -8.28 -16.28 -2.58
CA ASN A 78 -6.95 -16.83 -2.82
C ASN A 78 -5.83 -16.02 -2.13
N GLY A 79 -6.17 -14.92 -1.43
CA GLY A 79 -5.23 -14.10 -0.67
C GLY A 79 -4.96 -14.60 0.74
N LYS A 80 -3.80 -14.27 1.27
CA LYS A 80 -3.40 -14.51 2.66
C LYS A 80 -3.35 -13.18 3.40
N PHE A 81 -4.11 -13.06 4.50
CA PHE A 81 -4.29 -11.80 5.23
C PHE A 81 -3.80 -11.92 6.66
N TYR A 82 -3.06 -10.88 7.11
CA TYR A 82 -2.38 -10.85 8.40
C TYR A 82 -2.75 -9.59 9.17
N LYS A 83 -3.11 -9.76 10.46
CA LYS A 83 -3.33 -8.64 11.38
C LYS A 83 -1.99 -8.24 12.00
N GLU A 84 -1.29 -7.34 11.33
CA GLU A 84 0.05 -6.91 11.73
C GLU A 84 0.26 -5.41 11.48
N ASN A 85 1.23 -4.85 12.20
CA ASN A 85 1.63 -3.46 12.03
C ASN A 85 2.68 -3.34 10.93
N ILE A 86 2.62 -2.24 10.16
CA ILE A 86 3.63 -1.91 9.13
C ILE A 86 5.07 -1.88 9.69
N THR A 87 5.22 -1.59 10.99
CA THR A 87 6.53 -1.55 11.67
C THR A 87 7.13 -2.92 11.96
N LYS A 88 6.34 -4.01 11.75
CA LYS A 88 6.77 -5.39 11.97
C LYS A 88 6.00 -6.32 11.05
N LEU A 89 6.48 -6.48 9.83
CA LEU A 89 5.85 -7.34 8.83
C LEU A 89 6.21 -8.82 9.03
N PRO A 90 5.25 -9.76 8.89
CA PRO A 90 5.44 -11.19 9.17
C PRO A 90 6.10 -11.93 7.98
N PHE A 91 7.08 -11.30 7.34
CA PHE A 91 7.76 -11.83 6.16
C PHE A 91 9.27 -11.81 6.35
N ASP A 92 9.96 -12.76 5.72
CA ASP A 92 11.42 -12.81 5.67
C ASP A 92 12.01 -11.67 4.83
N ASP A 93 13.30 -11.40 5.00
CA ASP A 93 14.03 -10.41 4.20
C ASP A 93 13.98 -10.76 2.72
N ALA A 94 13.73 -9.78 1.87
CA ALA A 94 13.70 -9.92 0.41
C ALA A 94 12.84 -11.09 -0.09
N SER A 95 11.66 -11.30 0.53
CA SER A 95 10.76 -12.42 0.23
C SER A 95 9.63 -12.05 -0.74
N ILE A 96 9.22 -10.78 -0.80
CA ILE A 96 8.08 -10.32 -1.63
C ILE A 96 8.58 -9.53 -2.84
N ASP A 97 8.17 -9.91 -4.06
CA ASP A 97 8.61 -9.25 -5.29
C ASP A 97 8.07 -7.81 -5.42
N PHE A 98 6.79 -7.60 -5.07
CA PHE A 98 6.07 -6.34 -5.27
C PHE A 98 5.29 -5.95 -4.02
N ILE A 99 5.66 -4.84 -3.40
CA ILE A 99 4.94 -4.27 -2.25
C ILE A 99 4.27 -2.98 -2.70
N PHE A 100 3.04 -2.75 -2.26
CA PHE A 100 2.41 -1.44 -2.48
C PHE A 100 1.62 -0.95 -1.27
N THR A 101 1.43 0.37 -1.23
CA THR A 101 0.54 1.09 -0.31
C THR A 101 -0.34 2.03 -1.10
N HIS A 102 -1.60 2.19 -0.67
CA HIS A 102 -2.56 3.09 -1.27
C HIS A 102 -3.30 3.88 -0.20
N LYS A 103 -2.97 5.17 -0.09
CA LYS A 103 -3.53 6.10 0.90
C LYS A 103 -3.47 5.61 2.36
N LEU A 104 -2.46 4.83 2.67
CA LEU A 104 -2.15 4.39 4.02
C LEU A 104 -1.22 5.35 4.75
N LEU A 105 -0.11 5.72 4.07
CA LEU A 105 1.01 6.39 4.73
C LEU A 105 0.66 7.81 5.16
N ASN A 106 -0.38 8.38 4.58
CA ASN A 106 -0.92 9.69 4.97
C ASN A 106 -1.44 9.73 6.41
N TYR A 107 -1.90 8.59 6.96
CA TYR A 107 -2.45 8.47 8.31
C TYR A 107 -1.41 8.19 9.40
N LEU A 108 -0.19 7.84 9.02
CA LEU A 108 0.86 7.48 9.98
C LEU A 108 1.54 8.72 10.55
N ASP A 109 1.96 8.67 11.81
CA ASP A 109 2.95 9.61 12.33
C ASP A 109 4.34 9.35 11.71
N ASP A 110 5.26 10.29 11.89
CA ASP A 110 6.56 10.22 11.20
C ASP A 110 7.44 9.08 11.72
N GLU A 111 7.36 8.73 13.01
CA GLU A 111 8.13 7.63 13.61
C GLU A 111 7.63 6.27 13.10
N THR A 112 6.33 6.07 13.09
CA THR A 112 5.68 4.86 12.54
C THR A 112 5.98 4.73 11.05
N LEU A 113 5.91 5.83 10.29
CA LEU A 113 6.22 5.84 8.87
C LEU A 113 7.69 5.46 8.60
N ASP A 114 8.65 6.04 9.32
CA ASP A 114 10.06 5.73 9.13
C ASP A 114 10.36 4.25 9.46
N SER A 115 9.77 3.73 10.53
CA SER A 115 9.85 2.30 10.86
C SER A 115 9.22 1.42 9.78
N GLY A 116 8.06 1.82 9.26
CA GLY A 116 7.38 1.12 8.17
C GLY A 116 8.16 1.12 6.86
N VAL A 117 8.82 2.23 6.51
CA VAL A 117 9.70 2.33 5.34
C VAL A 117 10.87 1.35 5.47
N ASN A 118 11.47 1.23 6.66
CA ASN A 118 12.53 0.25 6.93
C ASN A 118 12.04 -1.18 6.72
N GLU A 119 10.84 -1.52 7.23
CA GLU A 119 10.24 -2.85 7.07
C GLU A 119 9.87 -3.14 5.62
N MET A 120 9.27 -2.20 4.91
CA MET A 120 9.03 -2.34 3.46
C MET A 120 10.33 -2.62 2.71
N PHE A 121 11.40 -1.88 3.02
CA PHE A 121 12.71 -2.11 2.39
C PHE A 121 13.33 -3.45 2.76
N ARG A 122 13.16 -3.91 4.00
CA ARG A 122 13.62 -5.23 4.44
C ARG A 122 12.94 -6.35 3.66
N VAL A 123 11.60 -6.32 3.62
CA VAL A 123 10.77 -7.40 3.07
C VAL A 123 10.79 -7.44 1.54
N VAL A 124 10.88 -6.27 0.89
CA VAL A 124 10.83 -6.24 -0.58
C VAL A 124 12.07 -6.89 -1.19
N LYS A 125 11.83 -7.70 -2.20
CA LYS A 125 12.86 -8.28 -3.06
C LYS A 125 13.18 -7.41 -4.26
N ARG A 126 12.16 -6.75 -4.87
CA ARG A 126 12.34 -6.04 -6.14
C ARG A 126 11.72 -4.65 -6.19
N TYR A 127 10.41 -4.49 -6.04
CA TYR A 127 9.71 -3.24 -6.32
C TYR A 127 8.80 -2.80 -5.19
N ILE A 128 8.79 -1.49 -4.90
CA ILE A 128 7.81 -0.86 -4.03
C ILE A 128 7.08 0.23 -4.81
N VAL A 129 5.77 0.27 -4.64
CA VAL A 129 4.88 1.32 -5.11
C VAL A 129 4.23 2.00 -3.91
N ASN A 130 4.29 3.31 -3.85
CA ASN A 130 3.48 4.10 -2.92
C ASN A 130 2.56 5.02 -3.72
N CYS A 131 1.27 4.96 -3.43
CA CYS A 131 0.24 5.84 -4.00
C CYS A 131 -0.39 6.65 -2.88
N GLU A 132 0.15 7.86 -2.63
CA GLU A 132 -0.17 8.66 -1.45
C GLU A 132 -0.52 10.10 -1.84
N LEU A 133 -1.33 10.78 -1.03
CA LEU A 133 -1.58 12.21 -1.18
C LEU A 133 -0.26 12.97 -0.96
N PHE A 134 0.16 13.71 -1.99
CA PHE A 134 1.50 14.26 -2.08
C PHE A 134 1.57 15.73 -1.64
N GLY A 135 2.66 16.09 -0.97
CA GLY A 135 3.09 17.46 -0.71
C GLY A 135 4.59 17.53 -0.45
N GLU A 136 5.24 18.56 -0.99
CA GLU A 136 6.69 18.76 -0.86
C GLU A 136 7.13 18.85 0.61
N ASP A 137 6.35 19.57 1.43
CA ASP A 137 6.66 19.84 2.83
C ASP A 137 5.98 18.89 3.81
N GLU A 138 5.30 17.86 3.31
CA GLU A 138 4.53 16.90 4.11
C GLU A 138 3.59 17.59 5.12
N ALA A 139 2.94 18.68 4.71
CA ALA A 139 2.03 19.46 5.54
C ALA A 139 0.79 18.66 5.94
N LEU A 140 0.19 19.02 7.07
CA LEU A 140 -1.10 18.49 7.48
C LEU A 140 -2.18 18.80 6.44
N ILE A 141 -2.95 17.78 6.07
CA ILE A 141 -4.17 17.92 5.26
C ILE A 141 -5.33 18.29 6.19
N ASN A 142 -5.38 17.61 7.34
CA ASN A 142 -6.34 17.84 8.42
C ASN A 142 -5.72 17.35 9.74
N ASN A 143 -6.52 17.22 10.81
CA ASN A 143 -6.01 16.76 12.11
C ASN A 143 -5.51 15.31 12.10
N GLU A 144 -5.79 14.55 11.05
CA GLU A 144 -5.65 13.10 10.97
C GLU A 144 -4.67 12.64 9.90
N MET A 145 -4.43 13.47 8.89
CA MET A 145 -3.67 13.10 7.70
C MET A 145 -2.59 14.13 7.39
N LYS A 146 -1.47 13.63 6.87
CA LYS A 146 -0.39 14.44 6.30
C LYS A 146 -0.19 14.10 4.83
N HIS A 147 0.16 15.09 4.02
CA HIS A 147 0.79 14.83 2.73
C HIS A 147 2.08 14.04 2.92
N ARG A 148 2.46 13.24 1.91
CA ARG A 148 3.70 12.44 1.96
C ARG A 148 4.57 12.66 0.73
N ASN A 149 5.88 12.72 0.94
CA ASN A 149 6.88 12.76 -0.12
C ASN A 149 7.72 11.48 -0.07
N MET A 150 7.17 10.40 -0.61
CA MET A 150 7.83 9.09 -0.54
C MET A 150 9.14 9.05 -1.34
N LEU A 151 9.26 9.82 -2.43
CA LEU A 151 10.53 9.93 -3.14
C LEU A 151 11.65 10.39 -2.22
N LYS A 152 11.42 11.48 -1.46
CA LYS A 152 12.41 12.03 -0.52
C LYS A 152 12.88 11.00 0.51
N ARG A 153 11.98 10.13 0.99
CA ARG A 153 12.31 9.07 1.94
C ARG A 153 13.12 7.96 1.26
N TRP A 154 12.72 7.51 0.06
CA TRP A 154 13.43 6.45 -0.65
C TRP A 154 14.84 6.81 -1.10
N LEU A 155 15.15 8.09 -1.30
CA LEU A 155 16.52 8.54 -1.63
C LEU A 155 17.56 8.25 -0.53
N ASN A 156 17.13 7.88 0.68
CA ASN A 156 18.03 7.45 1.76
C ASN A 156 18.37 5.94 1.69
N TYR A 157 17.81 5.19 0.73
CA TYR A 157 18.00 3.75 0.58
C TYR A 157 18.71 3.41 -0.74
N LYS A 158 19.26 2.19 -0.83
CA LYS A 158 19.82 1.68 -2.08
C LYS A 158 18.70 1.30 -3.06
N VAL A 159 18.19 2.27 -3.76
CA VAL A 159 17.11 2.11 -4.72
C VAL A 159 17.38 2.83 -6.04
N LYS A 160 16.74 2.33 -7.10
CA LYS A 160 16.58 3.06 -8.35
C LYS A 160 15.15 3.60 -8.40
N VAL A 161 14.99 4.89 -8.55
CA VAL A 161 13.68 5.50 -8.84
C VAL A 161 13.31 5.15 -10.29
N VAL A 162 12.19 4.47 -10.45
CA VAL A 162 11.65 4.07 -11.76
C VAL A 162 10.64 5.10 -12.24
N SER A 163 9.74 5.57 -11.34
CA SER A 163 8.75 6.59 -11.64
C SER A 163 8.42 7.41 -10.38
N ASN A 164 8.07 8.68 -10.57
CA ASN A 164 7.52 9.54 -9.51
C ASN A 164 6.65 10.61 -10.17
N VAL A 165 5.38 10.30 -10.37
CA VAL A 165 4.43 11.13 -11.14
C VAL A 165 3.08 11.20 -10.43
N ASN A 166 2.29 12.22 -10.73
CA ASN A 166 0.88 12.22 -10.31
C ASN A 166 0.12 11.14 -11.09
N MET A 167 -0.74 10.40 -10.42
CA MET A 167 -1.67 9.50 -11.08
C MET A 167 -2.65 10.30 -11.93
N HIS A 168 -3.04 9.71 -13.06
CA HIS A 168 -4.10 10.29 -13.89
C HIS A 168 -5.46 10.10 -13.21
N GLU A 169 -6.30 11.11 -13.29
CA GLU A 169 -7.63 11.13 -12.63
C GLU A 169 -8.59 10.01 -13.10
N GLU A 170 -8.38 9.47 -14.31
CA GLU A 170 -9.12 8.30 -14.79
C GLU A 170 -8.68 6.98 -14.12
N ILE A 171 -7.47 6.94 -13.55
CA ILE A 171 -6.93 5.77 -12.83
C ILE A 171 -7.20 5.90 -11.35
N GLU A 172 -6.90 7.06 -10.77
CA GLU A 172 -7.16 7.38 -9.37
C GLU A 172 -7.71 8.82 -9.29
N PRO A 173 -9.01 8.99 -9.00
CA PRO A 173 -9.68 10.31 -8.97
C PRO A 173 -9.12 11.25 -7.90
N GLU A 174 -8.64 10.72 -6.79
CA GLU A 174 -7.92 11.50 -5.81
C GLU A 174 -6.49 11.70 -6.28
N GLN A 175 -5.99 12.94 -6.25
CA GLN A 175 -4.67 13.29 -6.75
C GLN A 175 -3.55 12.69 -5.90
N VAL A 176 -3.26 11.41 -6.10
CA VAL A 176 -2.14 10.73 -5.44
C VAL A 176 -0.86 10.80 -6.28
N ARG A 177 0.27 10.79 -5.61
CA ARG A 177 1.59 10.60 -6.20
C ARG A 177 1.90 9.12 -6.28
N PHE A 178 2.12 8.63 -7.49
CA PHE A 178 2.65 7.30 -7.77
C PHE A 178 4.17 7.35 -7.72
N THR A 179 4.76 6.70 -6.73
CA THR A 179 6.21 6.56 -6.57
C THR A 179 6.58 5.09 -6.71
N LEU A 180 7.28 4.72 -7.78
CA LEU A 180 7.80 3.36 -8.01
C LEU A 180 9.30 3.34 -7.87
N ILE A 181 9.80 2.51 -6.97
CA ILE A 181 11.22 2.26 -6.78
C ILE A 181 11.55 0.78 -7.01
N ARG A 182 12.81 0.54 -7.41
CA ARG A 182 13.41 -0.79 -7.47
C ARG A 182 14.56 -0.88 -6.46
N LYS A 183 14.55 -1.90 -5.61
CA LYS A 183 15.66 -2.22 -4.70
C LYS A 183 16.88 -2.68 -5.53
N ILE A 184 18.09 -2.22 -5.14
CA ILE A 184 19.37 -2.54 -5.82
C ILE A 184 20.20 -3.47 -4.94
#